data_eb5d910a220069a3e01dd5ea3feb48c4
#
_entry.id   eb5d910a220069a3e01dd5ea3feb48c4
#
_cell.length_a   1.000
_cell.length_b   1.000
_cell.length_c   1.000
_cell.angle_alpha   90.00
_cell.angle_beta   90.00
_cell.angle_gamma   90.00
#
_symmetry.space_group_name_H-M   'P 1'
#
loop_
_entity.id
_entity.type
_entity.pdbx_description
1 polymer ?
#
loop_
_entity_poly.entity_id
_entity_poly.type
_entity_poly.pdbx_seq_one_letter_code
_entity_poly.pdbx_strand_id
1 'polypeptide(L)'
;QLQQQGLVPDLVMVHTAWGEAQQLREVFPTTPLVVFPELWGHAEALGFGVDQQLTGQSAEESWFEQENQLAAKAIDESDAAIVACEAQRQSFPLPWRDQLTVLPEGLEQSKYGAAPSAELSWNSHMFAAGQPLVTLVSRNLEPLRGLRQALLAWPAIAAAVPDAQLLLVGDRGQGYGMGGG
;
A
#
# COMPACT_ATOMS: atom_id res chain seq x y z
N GLN A 1 5.97 -5.38 27.92
CA GLN A 1 7.45 -5.32 28.01
C GLN A 1 7.95 -3.87 28.08
N LEU A 2 7.57 -2.97 27.15
CA LEU A 2 8.01 -1.56 27.12
C LEU A 2 7.56 -0.78 28.35
N GLN A 3 6.30 -0.96 28.78
CA GLN A 3 5.76 -0.34 29.99
C GLN A 3 6.50 -0.80 31.26
N GLN A 4 6.90 -2.08 31.32
CA GLN A 4 7.70 -2.63 32.43
C GLN A 4 9.11 -2.03 32.49
N GLN A 5 9.60 -1.49 31.37
CA GLN A 5 10.87 -0.78 31.27
C GLN A 5 10.73 0.73 31.57
N GLY A 6 9.55 1.18 31.96
CA GLY A 6 9.29 2.58 32.29
C GLY A 6 9.19 3.49 31.07
N LEU A 7 8.98 2.94 29.86
CA LEU A 7 8.78 3.74 28.66
C LEU A 7 7.41 4.44 28.71
N VAL A 8 7.44 5.77 28.69
CA VAL A 8 6.24 6.62 28.57
C VAL A 8 6.42 7.44 27.28
N PRO A 9 5.80 7.05 26.18
CA PRO A 9 5.90 7.81 24.94
C PRO A 9 5.06 9.09 25.02
N ASP A 10 5.52 10.15 24.37
CA ASP A 10 4.76 11.39 24.19
C ASP A 10 3.63 11.24 23.16
N LEU A 11 3.78 10.31 22.23
CA LEU A 11 2.83 9.98 21.16
C LEU A 11 3.01 8.50 20.76
N VAL A 12 1.92 7.82 20.52
CA VAL A 12 1.91 6.51 19.87
C VAL A 12 1.29 6.66 18.48
N MET A 13 2.03 6.28 17.46
CA MET A 13 1.51 6.18 16.08
C MET A 13 1.61 4.73 15.64
N VAL A 14 0.51 4.18 15.10
CA VAL A 14 0.44 2.75 14.79
C VAL A 14 -0.35 2.48 13.50
N HIS A 15 0.14 1.53 12.72
CA HIS A 15 -0.60 0.94 11.61
C HIS A 15 -1.54 -0.14 12.15
N THR A 16 -2.75 -0.29 11.59
CA THR A 16 -3.75 -1.20 12.17
C THR A 16 -3.80 -2.58 11.51
N ALA A 17 -3.20 -2.74 10.32
CA ALA A 17 -3.42 -3.90 9.45
C ALA A 17 -2.97 -5.26 10.02
N TRP A 18 -2.17 -5.27 11.07
CA TRP A 18 -1.60 -6.51 11.63
C TRP A 18 -1.98 -6.73 13.09
N GLY A 19 -2.93 -5.98 13.59
CA GLY A 19 -3.39 -6.09 14.97
C GLY A 19 -2.53 -5.34 16.00
N GLU A 20 -1.48 -4.61 15.58
CA GLU A 20 -0.59 -3.87 16.49
C GLU A 20 -1.30 -2.77 17.28
N ALA A 21 -2.41 -2.26 16.76
CA ALA A 21 -3.21 -1.23 17.43
C ALA A 21 -4.02 -1.76 18.62
N GLN A 22 -4.17 -3.09 18.73
CA GLN A 22 -5.00 -3.67 19.77
C GLN A 22 -4.39 -3.46 21.16
N GLN A 23 -5.24 -3.11 22.13
CA GLN A 23 -4.86 -2.91 23.54
C GLN A 23 -3.91 -1.72 23.81
N LEU A 24 -3.56 -0.91 22.81
CA LEU A 24 -2.68 0.25 23.04
C LEU A 24 -3.29 1.25 24.02
N ARG A 25 -4.60 1.47 23.97
CA ARG A 25 -5.30 2.35 24.89
C ARG A 25 -5.28 1.82 26.34
N GLU A 26 -5.27 0.52 26.52
CA GLU A 26 -5.13 -0.11 27.84
C GLU A 26 -3.71 0.06 28.39
N VAL A 27 -2.70 -0.06 27.52
CA VAL A 27 -1.29 0.07 27.88
C VAL A 27 -0.90 1.53 28.10
N PHE A 28 -1.40 2.43 27.27
CA PHE A 28 -1.10 3.87 27.29
C PHE A 28 -2.40 4.69 27.38
N PRO A 29 -3.07 4.71 28.54
CA PRO A 29 -4.42 5.26 28.65
C PRO A 29 -4.52 6.78 28.42
N THR A 30 -3.44 7.51 28.63
CA THR A 30 -3.38 8.98 28.52
C THR A 30 -2.47 9.50 27.42
N THR A 31 -1.70 8.61 26.78
CA THR A 31 -0.81 9.01 25.70
C THR A 31 -1.62 9.24 24.42
N PRO A 32 -1.40 10.33 23.69
CA PRO A 32 -2.01 10.54 22.39
C PRO A 32 -1.76 9.36 21.46
N LEU A 33 -2.83 8.85 20.83
CA LEU A 33 -2.81 7.70 19.94
C LEU A 33 -3.30 8.10 18.56
N VAL A 34 -2.42 7.98 17.58
CA VAL A 34 -2.72 8.19 16.16
C VAL A 34 -2.70 6.85 15.45
N VAL A 35 -3.77 6.52 14.73
CA VAL A 35 -3.87 5.27 13.97
C VAL A 35 -3.85 5.52 12.47
N PHE A 36 -3.26 4.58 11.73
CA PHE A 36 -3.25 4.56 10.29
C PHE A 36 -3.94 3.28 9.81
N PRO A 37 -5.26 3.30 9.58
CA PRO A 37 -6.04 2.11 9.22
C PRO A 37 -5.89 1.72 7.75
N GLU A 38 -5.26 2.51 6.93
CA GLU A 38 -4.96 2.33 5.52
C GLU A 38 -6.23 2.17 4.64
N LEU A 39 -6.94 1.06 4.72
CA LEU A 39 -8.04 0.73 3.82
C LEU A 39 -9.11 -0.08 4.55
N TRP A 40 -10.39 0.20 4.26
CA TRP A 40 -11.48 -0.71 4.60
C TRP A 40 -11.51 -1.84 3.57
N GLY A 41 -11.14 -3.04 4.03
CA GLY A 41 -10.95 -4.19 3.16
C GLY A 41 -12.29 -4.75 2.67
N HIS A 42 -12.37 -4.99 1.39
CA HIS A 42 -13.36 -5.86 0.76
C HIS A 42 -12.78 -6.40 -0.56
N ALA A 43 -13.32 -7.52 -1.02
CA ALA A 43 -12.76 -8.24 -2.16
C ALA A 43 -12.54 -7.35 -3.39
N GLU A 44 -13.51 -6.53 -3.73
CA GLU A 44 -13.47 -5.65 -4.90
C GLU A 44 -12.36 -4.56 -4.78
N ALA A 45 -12.22 -3.95 -3.59
CA ALA A 45 -11.18 -2.94 -3.35
C ALA A 45 -9.76 -3.48 -3.49
N LEU A 46 -9.58 -4.78 -3.23
CA LEU A 46 -8.30 -5.47 -3.39
C LEU A 46 -8.14 -6.11 -4.77
N GLY A 47 -9.01 -5.78 -5.73
CA GLY A 47 -8.90 -6.25 -7.10
C GLY A 47 -9.39 -7.67 -7.35
N PHE A 48 -10.03 -8.32 -6.38
CA PHE A 48 -10.72 -9.59 -6.61
C PHE A 48 -11.85 -9.37 -7.63
N GLY A 49 -11.85 -10.16 -8.69
CA GLY A 49 -12.80 -9.98 -9.80
C GLY A 49 -12.28 -9.12 -10.96
N VAL A 50 -11.27 -8.27 -10.74
CA VAL A 50 -10.63 -7.47 -11.80
C VAL A 50 -9.57 -8.30 -12.54
N ASP A 51 -8.87 -9.19 -11.83
CA ASP A 51 -7.93 -10.13 -12.42
C ASP A 51 -8.46 -11.56 -12.31
N GLN A 52 -8.60 -12.25 -13.44
CA GLN A 52 -9.10 -13.64 -13.48
C GLN A 52 -8.22 -14.62 -12.70
N GLN A 53 -6.95 -14.31 -12.50
CA GLN A 53 -6.06 -15.12 -11.66
C GLN A 53 -6.39 -14.99 -10.16
N LEU A 54 -6.99 -13.86 -9.77
CA LEU A 54 -7.43 -13.63 -8.39
C LEU A 54 -8.85 -14.16 -8.14
N THR A 55 -9.66 -14.33 -9.19
CA THR A 55 -11.06 -14.80 -9.07
C THR A 55 -11.20 -16.27 -8.68
N GLY A 56 -10.15 -17.08 -8.87
CA GLY A 56 -10.14 -18.48 -8.42
C GLY A 56 -9.82 -18.65 -6.93
N GLN A 57 -9.50 -17.58 -6.23
CA GLN A 57 -9.23 -17.55 -4.81
C GLN A 57 -10.45 -16.94 -4.12
N SER A 58 -11.17 -17.74 -3.35
CA SER A 58 -12.19 -17.21 -2.45
C SER A 58 -11.48 -16.33 -1.42
N ALA A 59 -11.59 -15.01 -1.57
CA ALA A 59 -11.37 -14.14 -0.43
C ALA A 59 -12.42 -14.56 0.60
N GLU A 60 -11.98 -15.09 1.74
CA GLU A 60 -12.89 -15.35 2.82
C GLU A 60 -13.41 -13.99 3.29
N GLU A 61 -14.67 -13.68 2.99
CA GLU A 61 -15.32 -12.44 3.44
C GLU A 61 -15.18 -12.26 4.95
N SER A 62 -15.18 -13.36 5.69
CA SER A 62 -14.92 -13.40 7.14
C SER A 62 -13.57 -12.79 7.54
N TRP A 63 -12.52 -12.94 6.73
CA TRP A 63 -11.22 -12.33 7.00
C TRP A 63 -11.30 -10.79 6.89
N PHE A 64 -11.93 -10.28 5.84
CA PHE A 64 -12.13 -8.83 5.70
C PHE A 64 -12.98 -8.25 6.81
N GLU A 65 -14.04 -8.94 7.21
CA GLU A 65 -14.89 -8.51 8.31
C GLU A 65 -14.10 -8.40 9.61
N GLN A 66 -13.24 -9.37 9.90
CA GLN A 66 -12.40 -9.35 11.10
C GLN A 66 -11.39 -8.20 11.07
N GLU A 67 -10.66 -8.01 9.97
CA GLU A 67 -9.72 -6.91 9.81
C GLU A 67 -10.39 -5.54 9.89
N ASN A 68 -11.56 -5.41 9.27
CA ASN A 68 -12.36 -4.19 9.32
C ASN A 68 -12.85 -3.88 10.75
N GLN A 69 -13.24 -4.89 11.53
CA GLN A 69 -13.61 -4.70 12.93
C GLN A 69 -12.43 -4.24 13.79
N LEU A 70 -11.23 -4.78 13.54
CA LEU A 70 -10.01 -4.36 14.22
C LEU A 70 -9.66 -2.90 13.88
N ALA A 71 -9.77 -2.53 12.60
CA ALA A 71 -9.56 -1.14 12.16
C ALA A 71 -10.59 -0.18 12.77
N ALA A 72 -11.88 -0.55 12.75
CA ALA A 72 -12.95 0.23 13.36
C ALA A 72 -12.70 0.49 14.84
N LYS A 73 -12.39 -0.57 15.59
CA LYS A 73 -12.07 -0.46 17.02
C LYS A 73 -10.87 0.45 17.26
N ALA A 74 -9.82 0.31 16.45
CA ALA A 74 -8.64 1.15 16.58
C ALA A 74 -8.95 2.64 16.34
N ILE A 75 -9.81 2.96 15.34
CA ILE A 75 -10.27 4.33 15.11
C ILE A 75 -11.06 4.85 16.30
N ASP A 76 -12.02 4.07 16.81
CA ASP A 76 -12.87 4.48 17.94
C ASP A 76 -12.07 4.72 19.24
N GLU A 77 -10.96 4.02 19.43
CA GLU A 77 -10.07 4.16 20.59
C GLU A 77 -8.97 5.21 20.41
N SER A 78 -8.79 5.77 19.19
CA SER A 78 -7.74 6.73 18.89
C SER A 78 -8.13 8.17 19.17
N ASP A 79 -7.11 9.05 19.30
CA ASP A 79 -7.30 10.50 19.36
C ASP A 79 -7.31 11.12 17.95
N ALA A 80 -6.71 10.44 16.98
CA ALA A 80 -6.74 10.81 15.56
C ALA A 80 -6.53 9.60 14.67
N ALA A 81 -7.14 9.61 13.50
CA ALA A 81 -6.96 8.60 12.48
C ALA A 81 -6.59 9.26 11.14
N ILE A 82 -5.57 8.74 10.47
CA ILE A 82 -5.06 9.29 9.22
C ILE A 82 -5.03 8.24 8.12
N VAL A 83 -5.19 8.68 6.88
CA VAL A 83 -5.01 7.88 5.66
C VAL A 83 -4.22 8.67 4.64
N ALA A 84 -3.51 7.99 3.73
CA ALA A 84 -2.61 8.65 2.79
C ALA A 84 -3.34 9.38 1.63
N CYS A 85 -4.55 8.95 1.28
CA CYS A 85 -5.28 9.56 0.16
C CYS A 85 -6.80 9.48 0.33
N GLU A 86 -7.49 10.29 -0.47
CA GLU A 86 -8.96 10.35 -0.47
C GLU A 86 -9.61 9.02 -0.87
N ALA A 87 -9.00 8.25 -1.79
CA ALA A 87 -9.50 6.93 -2.16
C ALA A 87 -9.53 5.96 -0.97
N GLN A 88 -8.49 5.99 -0.14
CA GLN A 88 -8.47 5.22 1.11
C GLN A 88 -9.58 5.71 2.05
N ARG A 89 -9.71 7.01 2.26
CA ARG A 89 -10.78 7.57 3.11
C ARG A 89 -12.17 7.14 2.64
N GLN A 90 -12.42 7.18 1.34
CA GLN A 90 -13.71 6.82 0.75
C GLN A 90 -14.04 5.33 0.87
N SER A 91 -13.06 4.46 1.08
CA SER A 91 -13.31 3.04 1.32
C SER A 91 -14.06 2.77 2.63
N PHE A 92 -13.87 3.64 3.63
CA PHE A 92 -14.49 3.47 4.95
C PHE A 92 -15.96 3.86 4.95
N PRO A 93 -16.82 3.07 5.62
CA PRO A 93 -18.20 3.47 5.86
C PRO A 93 -18.29 4.61 6.88
N LEU A 94 -19.40 5.34 6.83
CA LEU A 94 -19.78 6.24 7.92
C LEU A 94 -20.09 5.40 9.19
N PRO A 95 -19.73 5.84 10.39
CA PRO A 95 -19.17 7.14 10.77
C PRO A 95 -17.63 7.23 10.77
N TRP A 96 -16.89 6.15 10.50
CA TRP A 96 -15.42 6.15 10.56
C TRP A 96 -14.81 7.05 9.50
N ARG A 97 -15.36 7.10 8.28
CA ARG A 97 -14.92 7.99 7.21
C ARG A 97 -14.77 9.44 7.65
N ASP A 98 -15.68 9.92 8.47
CA ASP A 98 -15.70 11.31 8.92
C ASP A 98 -14.65 11.60 10.00
N GLN A 99 -14.12 10.57 10.64
CA GLN A 99 -13.04 10.67 11.61
C GLN A 99 -11.65 10.65 10.94
N LEU A 100 -11.57 10.26 9.66
CA LEU A 100 -10.29 10.12 8.96
C LEU A 100 -9.83 11.46 8.37
N THR A 101 -8.59 11.81 8.67
CA THR A 101 -7.87 12.93 8.06
C THR A 101 -6.98 12.41 6.94
N VAL A 102 -7.08 13.00 5.75
CA VAL A 102 -6.17 12.69 4.64
C VAL A 102 -4.86 13.41 4.85
N LEU A 103 -3.79 12.67 5.05
CA LEU A 103 -2.43 13.13 5.19
C LEU A 103 -1.53 12.34 4.26
N PRO A 104 -1.19 12.86 3.07
CA PRO A 104 -0.33 12.17 2.13
C PRO A 104 1.05 11.87 2.70
N GLU A 105 1.61 10.71 2.30
CA GLU A 105 2.98 10.36 2.64
C GLU A 105 3.96 11.39 2.06
N GLY A 106 4.89 11.85 2.88
CA GLY A 106 5.87 12.84 2.48
C GLY A 106 7.01 12.23 1.69
N LEU A 107 7.54 12.99 0.74
CA LEU A 107 8.77 12.68 0.03
C LEU A 107 9.83 13.75 0.30
N GLU A 108 11.05 13.33 0.51
CA GLU A 108 12.18 14.25 0.60
C GLU A 108 12.56 14.75 -0.79
N GLN A 109 12.05 15.92 -1.16
CA GLN A 109 12.20 16.49 -2.50
C GLN A 109 13.66 16.70 -2.93
N SER A 110 14.58 16.84 -1.98
CA SER A 110 16.02 16.93 -2.27
C SER A 110 16.62 15.62 -2.83
N LYS A 111 15.98 14.49 -2.52
CA LYS A 111 16.41 13.16 -2.99
C LYS A 111 15.60 12.67 -4.20
N TYR A 112 14.34 13.09 -4.28
CA TYR A 112 13.39 12.61 -5.28
C TYR A 112 12.88 13.77 -6.10
N GLY A 113 13.42 13.95 -7.28
CA GLY A 113 13.04 15.03 -8.18
C GLY A 113 13.33 14.68 -9.64
N ALA A 114 12.88 15.53 -10.54
CA ALA A 114 13.17 15.38 -11.95
C ALA A 114 14.68 15.50 -12.19
N ALA A 115 15.23 14.51 -12.88
CA ALA A 115 16.63 14.48 -13.30
C ALA A 115 16.70 14.29 -14.83
N PRO A 116 16.54 15.37 -15.63
CA PRO A 116 16.40 15.28 -17.09
C PRO A 116 17.55 14.59 -17.81
N SER A 117 18.72 14.57 -17.18
CA SER A 117 19.95 13.93 -17.70
C SER A 117 20.26 12.60 -17.01
N ALA A 118 19.33 12.06 -16.20
CA ALA A 118 19.57 10.80 -15.53
C ALA A 118 19.67 9.65 -16.52
N GLU A 119 20.64 8.80 -16.30
CA GLU A 119 20.83 7.55 -17.02
C GLU A 119 20.76 6.40 -16.03
N LEU A 120 20.14 5.30 -16.43
CA LEU A 120 20.08 4.09 -15.63
C LEU A 120 20.81 2.97 -16.37
N SER A 121 21.78 2.35 -15.70
CA SER A 121 22.45 1.15 -16.22
C SER A 121 22.09 -0.07 -15.37
N TRP A 122 21.74 -1.15 -16.03
CA TRP A 122 21.49 -2.43 -15.42
C TRP A 122 22.12 -3.55 -16.23
N ASN A 123 23.05 -4.29 -15.64
CA ASN A 123 23.93 -5.22 -16.35
C ASN A 123 24.64 -4.52 -17.52
N SER A 124 24.49 -5.03 -18.75
CA SER A 124 25.02 -4.44 -19.97
C SER A 124 24.02 -3.53 -20.71
N HIS A 125 22.86 -3.26 -20.12
CA HIS A 125 21.82 -2.44 -20.72
C HIS A 125 21.83 -1.03 -20.14
N MET A 126 21.67 -0.02 -21.00
CA MET A 126 21.61 1.38 -20.62
C MET A 126 20.26 1.98 -21.06
N PHE A 127 19.60 2.64 -20.14
CA PHE A 127 18.41 3.45 -20.37
C PHE A 127 18.85 4.91 -20.41
N ALA A 128 18.94 5.47 -21.60
CA ALA A 128 19.40 6.85 -21.78
C ALA A 128 18.27 7.85 -21.50
N ALA A 129 18.66 9.06 -21.09
CA ALA A 129 17.72 10.15 -20.91
C ALA A 129 16.96 10.45 -22.21
N GLY A 130 15.65 10.65 -22.12
CA GLY A 130 14.77 10.93 -23.27
C GLY A 130 14.30 9.70 -24.05
N GLN A 131 14.75 8.50 -23.73
CA GLN A 131 14.17 7.28 -24.29
C GLN A 131 12.78 7.01 -23.70
N PRO A 132 11.82 6.55 -24.55
CA PRO A 132 10.52 6.13 -24.04
C PRO A 132 10.68 4.94 -23.08
N LEU A 133 10.40 5.14 -21.81
CA LEU A 133 10.55 4.14 -20.76
C LEU A 133 9.24 4.00 -19.97
N VAL A 134 8.68 2.79 -19.96
CA VAL A 134 7.59 2.41 -19.09
C VAL A 134 8.18 1.64 -17.91
N THR A 135 7.91 2.11 -16.70
CA THR A 135 8.47 1.50 -15.50
C THR A 135 7.37 0.98 -14.59
N LEU A 136 7.48 -0.27 -14.16
CA LEU A 136 6.69 -0.84 -13.09
C LEU A 136 7.63 -1.17 -11.93
N VAL A 137 7.41 -0.52 -10.80
CA VAL A 137 8.21 -0.70 -9.59
C VAL A 137 7.30 -1.20 -8.47
N SER A 138 7.65 -2.33 -7.88
CA SER A 138 6.97 -2.85 -6.70
C SER A 138 7.93 -3.69 -5.86
N ARG A 139 7.61 -3.88 -4.58
CA ARG A 139 8.42 -4.75 -3.73
C ARG A 139 8.51 -6.17 -4.30
N ASN A 140 7.37 -6.72 -4.70
CA ASN A 140 7.29 -8.02 -5.38
C ASN A 140 6.52 -7.86 -6.69
N LEU A 141 6.96 -8.61 -7.72
CA LEU A 141 6.30 -8.66 -9.02
C LEU A 141 5.13 -9.66 -8.93
N GLU A 142 4.01 -9.22 -8.43
CA GLU A 142 2.83 -10.02 -8.14
C GLU A 142 1.56 -9.47 -8.81
N PRO A 143 0.50 -10.26 -8.98
CA PRO A 143 -0.74 -9.85 -9.65
C PRO A 143 -1.37 -8.59 -9.05
N LEU A 144 -1.43 -8.48 -7.71
CA LEU A 144 -2.00 -7.31 -7.02
C LEU A 144 -1.26 -5.99 -7.30
N ARG A 145 -0.04 -6.06 -7.83
CA ARG A 145 0.76 -4.88 -8.20
C ARG A 145 0.64 -4.50 -9.66
N GLY A 146 -0.30 -5.11 -10.39
CA GLY A 146 -0.58 -4.78 -11.79
C GLY A 146 0.42 -5.34 -12.80
N LEU A 147 1.27 -6.31 -12.42
CA LEU A 147 2.25 -6.92 -13.33
C LEU A 147 1.56 -7.51 -14.56
N ARG A 148 0.51 -8.29 -14.35
CA ARG A 148 -0.22 -8.93 -15.45
C ARG A 148 -0.82 -7.91 -16.42
N GLN A 149 -1.43 -6.85 -15.91
CA GLN A 149 -2.00 -5.77 -16.70
C GLN A 149 -0.93 -5.04 -17.51
N ALA A 150 0.22 -4.76 -16.91
CA ALA A 150 1.36 -4.16 -17.59
C ALA A 150 1.87 -5.05 -18.75
N LEU A 151 2.01 -6.35 -18.49
CA LEU A 151 2.46 -7.30 -19.51
C LEU A 151 1.43 -7.49 -20.64
N LEU A 152 0.14 -7.49 -20.34
CA LEU A 152 -0.93 -7.56 -21.36
C LEU A 152 -1.03 -6.28 -22.20
N ALA A 153 -0.77 -5.12 -21.61
CA ALA A 153 -0.75 -3.84 -22.33
C ALA A 153 0.51 -3.63 -23.17
N TRP A 154 1.62 -4.28 -22.81
CA TRP A 154 2.91 -4.07 -23.42
C TRP A 154 2.96 -4.24 -24.93
N PRO A 155 2.36 -5.29 -25.55
CA PRO A 155 2.39 -5.45 -27.01
C PRO A 155 1.78 -4.26 -27.77
N ALA A 156 0.70 -3.68 -27.25
CA ALA A 156 0.08 -2.51 -27.85
C ALA A 156 0.95 -1.25 -27.70
N ILE A 157 1.60 -1.09 -26.53
CA ILE A 157 2.52 0.02 -26.28
C ILE A 157 3.73 -0.08 -27.21
N ALA A 158 4.37 -1.25 -27.31
CA ALA A 158 5.53 -1.49 -28.15
C ALA A 158 5.21 -1.31 -29.66
N ALA A 159 3.99 -1.68 -30.09
CA ALA A 159 3.55 -1.44 -31.45
C ALA A 159 3.34 0.06 -31.76
N ALA A 160 2.83 0.83 -30.80
CA ALA A 160 2.61 2.26 -30.96
C ALA A 160 3.90 3.09 -30.84
N VAL A 161 4.85 2.63 -30.01
CA VAL A 161 6.14 3.28 -29.75
C VAL A 161 7.25 2.22 -29.85
N PRO A 162 7.79 1.95 -31.06
CA PRO A 162 8.73 0.84 -31.30
C PRO A 162 10.02 0.88 -30.46
N ASP A 163 10.48 2.09 -30.10
CA ASP A 163 11.67 2.29 -29.27
C ASP A 163 11.38 2.27 -27.76
N ALA A 164 10.12 2.03 -27.36
CA ALA A 164 9.76 1.96 -25.95
C ALA A 164 10.43 0.75 -25.28
N GLN A 165 10.85 0.96 -24.04
CA GLN A 165 11.42 -0.08 -23.19
C GLN A 165 10.52 -0.29 -21.97
N LEU A 166 10.44 -1.54 -21.49
CA LEU A 166 9.72 -1.89 -20.27
C LEU A 166 10.73 -2.27 -19.20
N LEU A 167 10.74 -1.50 -18.11
CA LEU A 167 11.57 -1.78 -16.94
C LEU A 167 10.68 -2.29 -15.80
N LEU A 168 10.94 -3.53 -15.39
CA LEU A 168 10.29 -4.17 -14.25
C LEU A 168 11.26 -4.22 -13.07
N VAL A 169 10.90 -3.58 -11.97
CA VAL A 169 11.72 -3.53 -10.76
C VAL A 169 10.93 -4.14 -9.59
N GLY A 170 11.45 -5.20 -9.04
CA GLY A 170 10.83 -5.91 -7.91
C GLY A 170 11.44 -7.28 -7.68
N ASP A 171 11.14 -7.87 -6.53
CA ASP A 171 11.58 -9.23 -6.21
C ASP A 171 10.57 -10.26 -6.74
N ARG A 172 11.01 -11.53 -6.80
CA ARG A 172 10.19 -12.70 -7.15
C ARG A 172 9.57 -13.37 -5.92
N GLY A 173 9.73 -12.78 -4.74
CA GLY A 173 9.19 -13.32 -3.49
C GLY A 173 7.67 -13.28 -3.44
N GLN A 174 7.12 -13.97 -2.43
CA GLN A 174 5.70 -13.85 -2.11
C GLN A 174 5.41 -12.45 -1.57
N GLY A 175 4.42 -11.79 -2.16
CA GLY A 175 3.87 -10.55 -1.67
C GLY A 175 2.74 -10.73 -0.66
N TYR A 176 1.90 -9.73 -0.52
CA TYR A 176 0.68 -9.79 0.30
C TYR A 176 -0.45 -10.56 -0.39
N GLY A 177 -0.30 -10.93 -1.64
CA GLY A 177 -1.26 -11.73 -2.36
C GLY A 177 -1.21 -13.19 -1.94
N MET A 178 -2.33 -13.88 -2.02
CA MET A 178 -2.41 -15.32 -1.81
C MET A 178 -1.55 -16.02 -2.87
N GLY A 179 -0.66 -16.89 -2.41
CA GLY A 179 0.48 -17.42 -3.06
C GLY A 179 0.34 -17.87 -4.51
N GLY A 180 1.38 -17.68 -5.24
CA GLY A 180 1.59 -18.16 -6.58
C GLY A 180 2.12 -17.08 -7.51
N GLY A 181 3.38 -16.74 -7.37
CA GLY A 181 4.16 -16.18 -8.46
C GLY A 181 4.75 -17.31 -9.29
#